data_e8eaadbe05f4ca87727b9c81513bc9f4
#
_entry.id   e8eaadbe05f4ca87727b9c81513bc9f4
#
_cell.length_a   1.000
_cell.length_b   1.000
_cell.length_c   1.000
_cell.angle_alpha   90.00
_cell.angle_beta   90.00
_cell.angle_gamma   90.00
#
_symmetry.space_group_name_H-M   'P 1'
#
loop_
_entity.id
_entity.type
_entity.pdbx_description
1 polymer ?
#
loop_
_entity_poly.entity_id
_entity_poly.type
_entity_poly.pdbx_seq_one_letter_code
_entity_poly.pdbx_strand_id
1 'polypeptide(L)'
;MKHFKTFVLIALVTFGFNTAVQAQKVAHVNFQEVLMAMPETASLKSEIEKTGKTYENDIKAAADKLKAKMQRYEAEFKSQTQEENQKRGLEVQQDEQAIMKTQQAARQDLGLKEQKGLAEISKKLQAKIEEVATAQGFDYVLEASSLVVKKGKDLTADVKSSLGL
;
A
#
# COMPACT_ATOMS: atom_id res chain seq x y z
N MET A 1 31.48 14.58 -67.13
CA MET A 1 31.26 13.35 -66.37
C MET A 1 31.79 13.40 -64.88
N LYS A 2 32.77 14.25 -64.56
CA LYS A 2 33.34 14.35 -63.25
C LYS A 2 32.33 14.98 -62.21
N HIS A 3 31.53 15.96 -62.64
CA HIS A 3 30.59 16.66 -61.76
C HIS A 3 29.29 15.86 -61.45
N PHE A 4 28.92 14.95 -62.38
CA PHE A 4 27.74 14.09 -62.16
C PHE A 4 27.96 13.07 -61.07
N LYS A 5 29.17 12.49 -60.94
CA LYS A 5 29.53 11.57 -59.84
C LYS A 5 29.57 12.27 -58.54
N THR A 6 30.00 13.54 -58.47
CA THR A 6 30.02 14.32 -57.23
C THR A 6 28.60 14.69 -56.76
N PHE A 7 27.70 15.01 -57.73
CA PHE A 7 26.28 15.30 -57.39
C PHE A 7 25.53 14.07 -56.86
N VAL A 8 25.79 12.88 -57.40
CA VAL A 8 25.21 11.63 -56.92
C VAL A 8 25.73 11.27 -55.51
N LEU A 9 27.01 11.56 -55.22
CA LEU A 9 27.58 11.29 -53.88
C LEU A 9 27.00 12.23 -52.82
N ILE A 10 26.77 13.51 -53.16
CA ILE A 10 26.14 14.49 -52.25
C ILE A 10 24.65 14.12 -51.98
N ALA A 11 23.93 13.68 -53.01
CA ALA A 11 22.55 13.24 -52.89
C ALA A 11 22.40 11.98 -52.01
N LEU A 12 23.37 11.07 -52.04
CA LEU A 12 23.37 9.87 -51.17
C LEU A 12 23.67 10.18 -49.71
N VAL A 13 24.49 11.20 -49.41
CA VAL A 13 24.83 11.61 -48.05
C VAL A 13 23.67 12.38 -47.41
N THR A 14 22.88 13.15 -48.18
CA THR A 14 21.72 13.89 -47.65
C THR A 14 20.48 13.00 -47.40
N PHE A 15 20.39 11.83 -48.03
CA PHE A 15 19.26 10.90 -47.86
C PHE A 15 19.48 9.90 -46.72
N GLY A 16 20.72 9.77 -46.20
CA GLY A 16 21.10 8.74 -45.21
C GLY A 16 20.95 9.14 -43.73
N PHE A 17 20.63 10.39 -43.40
CA PHE A 17 20.62 10.88 -42.02
C PHE A 17 19.24 11.37 -41.51
N ASN A 18 18.15 10.88 -42.08
CA ASN A 18 16.86 11.00 -41.41
C ASN A 18 16.69 9.85 -40.38
N THR A 19 17.58 9.76 -39.42
CA THR A 19 17.21 9.11 -38.17
C THR A 19 16.20 10.06 -37.51
N ALA A 20 14.92 9.76 -37.68
CA ALA A 20 13.89 10.38 -36.90
C ALA A 20 14.23 10.10 -35.43
N VAL A 21 14.82 11.07 -34.75
CA VAL A 21 14.89 11.06 -33.28
C VAL A 21 13.44 11.09 -32.85
N GLN A 22 12.88 9.90 -32.58
CA GLN A 22 11.57 9.81 -31.97
C GLN A 22 11.72 10.40 -30.57
N ALA A 23 11.22 11.61 -30.38
CA ALA A 23 11.13 12.20 -29.06
C ALA A 23 10.30 11.26 -28.20
N GLN A 24 10.88 10.78 -27.12
CA GLN A 24 10.20 9.93 -26.13
C GLN A 24 8.91 10.63 -25.67
N LYS A 25 7.79 9.92 -25.78
CA LYS A 25 6.50 10.46 -25.36
C LYS A 25 6.34 10.22 -23.87
N VAL A 26 6.23 11.30 -23.11
CA VAL A 26 6.10 11.29 -21.67
C VAL A 26 4.70 11.78 -21.27
N ALA A 27 4.04 11.02 -20.43
CA ALA A 27 2.80 11.38 -19.76
C ALA A 27 3.00 11.46 -18.23
N HIS A 28 1.97 11.87 -17.53
CA HIS A 28 1.95 11.80 -16.07
C HIS A 28 0.61 11.27 -15.57
N VAL A 29 0.59 10.77 -14.34
CA VAL A 29 -0.60 10.28 -13.66
C VAL A 29 -0.53 10.65 -12.17
N ASN A 30 -1.65 10.99 -11.57
CA ASN A 30 -1.76 11.11 -10.13
C ASN A 30 -2.07 9.73 -9.54
N PHE A 31 -1.00 8.96 -9.27
CA PHE A 31 -1.10 7.60 -8.76
C PHE A 31 -1.90 7.52 -7.46
N GLN A 32 -1.61 8.44 -6.53
CA GLN A 32 -2.28 8.48 -5.23
C GLN A 32 -3.78 8.74 -5.36
N GLU A 33 -4.17 9.65 -6.24
CA GLU A 33 -5.58 9.97 -6.48
C GLU A 33 -6.35 8.76 -7.03
N VAL A 34 -5.76 8.04 -7.99
CA VAL A 34 -6.39 6.84 -8.54
C VAL A 34 -6.44 5.74 -7.47
N LEU A 35 -5.33 5.49 -6.76
CA LEU A 35 -5.25 4.49 -5.70
C LEU A 35 -6.34 4.68 -4.64
N MET A 36 -6.55 5.92 -4.20
CA MET A 36 -7.58 6.25 -3.20
C MET A 36 -9.01 6.13 -3.74
N ALA A 37 -9.20 6.27 -5.06
CA ALA A 37 -10.49 6.10 -5.71
C ALA A 37 -10.86 4.62 -5.96
N MET A 38 -9.89 3.71 -5.91
CA MET A 38 -10.13 2.29 -6.15
C MET A 38 -11.01 1.66 -5.06
N PRO A 39 -12.06 0.89 -5.42
CA PRO A 39 -12.95 0.24 -4.46
C PRO A 39 -12.21 -0.77 -3.58
N GLU A 40 -11.14 -1.39 -4.09
CA GLU A 40 -10.28 -2.30 -3.32
C GLU A 40 -9.61 -1.59 -2.14
N THR A 41 -9.23 -0.32 -2.31
CA THR A 41 -8.65 0.50 -1.22
C THR A 41 -9.68 0.75 -0.12
N ALA A 42 -10.92 1.07 -0.49
CA ALA A 42 -12.01 1.24 0.46
C ALA A 42 -12.35 -0.08 1.17
N SER A 43 -12.35 -1.19 0.43
CA SER A 43 -12.60 -2.53 0.98
C SER A 43 -11.50 -2.95 1.97
N LEU A 44 -10.23 -2.76 1.62
CA LEU A 44 -9.09 -3.03 2.50
C LEU A 44 -9.20 -2.24 3.80
N LYS A 45 -9.49 -0.94 3.71
CA LYS A 45 -9.70 -0.09 4.89
C LYS A 45 -10.80 -0.64 5.79
N SER A 46 -11.95 -0.99 5.22
CA SER A 46 -13.08 -1.57 5.97
C SER A 46 -12.72 -2.89 6.64
N GLU A 47 -11.94 -3.75 5.97
CA GLU A 47 -11.47 -5.02 6.53
C GLU A 47 -10.53 -4.80 7.71
N ILE A 48 -9.57 -3.87 7.57
CA ILE A 48 -8.63 -3.51 8.65
C ILE A 48 -9.39 -2.95 9.86
N GLU A 49 -10.36 -2.06 9.65
CA GLU A 49 -11.19 -1.50 10.70
C GLU A 49 -11.99 -2.59 11.43
N LYS A 50 -12.62 -3.51 10.71
CA LYS A 50 -13.36 -4.65 11.30
C LYS A 50 -12.45 -5.56 12.11
N THR A 51 -11.30 -5.91 11.55
CA THR A 51 -10.30 -6.75 12.24
C THR A 51 -9.78 -6.05 13.49
N GLY A 52 -9.48 -4.75 13.41
CA GLY A 52 -9.05 -3.93 14.55
C GLY A 52 -10.08 -3.91 15.67
N LYS A 53 -11.36 -3.75 15.32
CA LYS A 53 -12.45 -3.78 16.31
C LYS A 53 -12.61 -5.15 16.97
N THR A 54 -12.36 -6.23 16.24
CA THR A 54 -12.36 -7.59 16.82
C THR A 54 -11.25 -7.71 17.86
N TYR A 55 -10.02 -7.31 17.52
CA TYR A 55 -8.90 -7.32 18.47
C TYR A 55 -9.17 -6.44 19.69
N GLU A 56 -9.74 -5.24 19.51
CA GLU A 56 -10.11 -4.34 20.60
C GLU A 56 -11.09 -5.01 21.58
N ASN A 57 -12.13 -5.66 21.05
CA ASN A 57 -13.11 -6.38 21.86
C ASN A 57 -12.49 -7.56 22.61
N ASP A 58 -11.63 -8.34 21.98
CA ASP A 58 -10.96 -9.49 22.58
C ASP A 58 -10.01 -9.05 23.71
N ILE A 59 -9.22 -8.00 23.47
CA ILE A 59 -8.31 -7.42 24.47
C ILE A 59 -9.11 -6.86 25.64
N LYS A 60 -10.20 -6.15 25.37
CA LYS A 60 -11.09 -5.62 26.40
C LYS A 60 -11.69 -6.75 27.24
N ALA A 61 -12.20 -7.80 26.60
CA ALA A 61 -12.77 -8.95 27.31
C ALA A 61 -11.72 -9.66 28.19
N ALA A 62 -10.47 -9.79 27.71
CA ALA A 62 -9.36 -10.33 28.48
C ALA A 62 -9.02 -9.44 29.70
N ALA A 63 -8.97 -8.13 29.50
CA ALA A 63 -8.71 -7.16 30.57
C ALA A 63 -9.83 -7.17 31.64
N ASP A 64 -11.10 -7.25 31.24
CA ASP A 64 -12.24 -7.32 32.13
C ASP A 64 -12.20 -8.63 32.96
N LYS A 65 -11.84 -9.77 32.33
CA LYS A 65 -11.63 -11.06 33.03
C LYS A 65 -10.48 -10.98 34.03
N LEU A 66 -9.37 -10.38 33.68
CA LEU A 66 -8.23 -10.18 34.57
C LEU A 66 -8.62 -9.31 35.76
N LYS A 67 -9.31 -8.21 35.52
CA LYS A 67 -9.81 -7.34 36.59
C LYS A 67 -10.71 -8.10 37.56
N ALA A 68 -11.65 -8.89 37.06
CA ALA A 68 -12.54 -9.72 37.93
C ALA A 68 -11.75 -10.78 38.72
N LYS A 69 -10.71 -11.39 38.10
CA LYS A 69 -9.79 -12.34 38.75
C LYS A 69 -9.05 -11.66 39.90
N MET A 70 -8.47 -10.48 39.67
CA MET A 70 -7.73 -9.71 40.67
C MET A 70 -8.63 -9.35 41.86
N GLN A 71 -9.85 -8.86 41.62
CA GLN A 71 -10.82 -8.53 42.66
C GLN A 71 -11.17 -9.74 43.50
N ARG A 72 -11.40 -10.91 42.88
CA ARG A 72 -11.65 -12.16 43.59
C ARG A 72 -10.45 -12.57 44.42
N TYR A 73 -9.24 -12.54 43.89
CA TYR A 73 -8.01 -12.91 44.60
C TYR A 73 -7.74 -11.98 45.80
N GLU A 74 -8.01 -10.70 45.64
CA GLU A 74 -7.92 -9.72 46.73
C GLU A 74 -8.92 -10.03 47.85
N ALA A 75 -10.18 -10.31 47.54
CA ALA A 75 -11.21 -10.65 48.51
C ALA A 75 -10.89 -11.94 49.30
N GLU A 76 -10.30 -12.91 48.64
CA GLU A 76 -9.97 -14.21 49.22
C GLU A 76 -8.57 -14.25 49.85
N PHE A 77 -7.76 -13.21 49.74
CA PHE A 77 -6.33 -13.19 50.09
C PHE A 77 -6.08 -13.69 51.55
N LYS A 78 -6.90 -13.26 52.51
CA LYS A 78 -6.74 -13.60 53.92
C LYS A 78 -7.15 -15.04 54.23
N SER A 79 -7.93 -15.68 53.38
CA SER A 79 -8.44 -17.06 53.57
C SER A 79 -7.58 -18.10 52.86
N GLN A 80 -6.58 -17.68 52.09
CA GLN A 80 -5.71 -18.55 51.32
C GLN A 80 -4.35 -18.72 51.99
N THR A 81 -3.63 -19.81 51.59
CA THR A 81 -2.25 -20.04 52.02
C THR A 81 -1.29 -19.09 51.33
N GLN A 82 -0.10 -18.91 51.91
CA GLN A 82 0.94 -18.10 51.30
C GLN A 82 1.35 -18.63 49.92
N GLU A 83 1.46 -19.94 49.74
CA GLU A 83 1.79 -20.59 48.48
C GLU A 83 0.74 -20.32 47.40
N GLU A 84 -0.55 -20.45 47.78
CA GLU A 84 -1.65 -20.17 46.87
C GLU A 84 -1.67 -18.68 46.45
N ASN A 85 -1.42 -17.76 47.39
CA ASN A 85 -1.34 -16.34 47.09
C ASN A 85 -0.15 -16.01 46.14
N GLN A 86 1.00 -16.68 46.29
CA GLN A 86 2.12 -16.54 45.37
C GLN A 86 1.77 -17.04 43.97
N LYS A 87 1.14 -18.23 43.87
CA LYS A 87 0.70 -18.80 42.61
C LYS A 87 -0.29 -17.86 41.90
N ARG A 88 -1.28 -17.33 42.62
CA ARG A 88 -2.27 -16.36 42.12
C ARG A 88 -1.59 -15.08 41.60
N GLY A 89 -0.55 -14.59 42.29
CA GLY A 89 0.26 -13.46 41.79
C GLY A 89 0.95 -13.75 40.45
N LEU A 90 1.51 -14.95 40.29
CA LEU A 90 2.11 -15.38 39.04
C LEU A 90 1.05 -15.52 37.91
N GLU A 91 -0.14 -16.03 38.22
CA GLU A 91 -1.23 -16.13 37.23
C GLU A 91 -1.66 -14.74 36.74
N VAL A 92 -1.80 -13.76 37.63
CA VAL A 92 -2.13 -12.37 37.28
C VAL A 92 -1.05 -11.80 36.36
N GLN A 93 0.24 -11.98 36.69
CA GLN A 93 1.35 -11.52 35.87
C GLN A 93 1.37 -12.18 34.50
N GLN A 94 1.06 -13.47 34.40
CA GLN A 94 0.96 -14.18 33.14
C GLN A 94 -0.18 -13.65 32.25
N ASP A 95 -1.35 -13.41 32.85
CA ASP A 95 -2.50 -12.85 32.14
C ASP A 95 -2.20 -11.43 31.62
N GLU A 96 -1.55 -10.58 32.43
CA GLU A 96 -1.09 -9.25 31.98
C GLU A 96 -0.14 -9.34 30.79
N GLN A 97 0.86 -10.23 30.88
CA GLN A 97 1.79 -10.46 29.77
C GLN A 97 1.09 -10.98 28.51
N ALA A 98 0.10 -11.87 28.66
CA ALA A 98 -0.68 -12.38 27.55
C ALA A 98 -1.48 -11.27 26.85
N ILE A 99 -2.10 -10.37 27.61
CA ILE A 99 -2.81 -9.19 27.07
C ILE A 99 -1.83 -8.29 26.29
N MET A 100 -0.66 -7.98 26.87
CA MET A 100 0.35 -7.15 26.17
C MET A 100 0.84 -7.82 24.89
N LYS A 101 1.09 -9.12 24.88
CA LYS A 101 1.48 -9.88 23.69
C LYS A 101 0.38 -9.83 22.62
N THR A 102 -0.88 -9.99 23.03
CA THR A 102 -2.02 -9.91 22.11
C THR A 102 -2.13 -8.52 21.48
N GLN A 103 -1.95 -7.45 22.26
CA GLN A 103 -1.94 -6.08 21.74
C GLN A 103 -0.83 -5.86 20.72
N GLN A 104 0.37 -6.35 20.99
CA GLN A 104 1.49 -6.24 20.07
C GLN A 104 1.26 -7.04 18.78
N ALA A 105 0.78 -8.27 18.90
CA ALA A 105 0.47 -9.13 17.77
C ALA A 105 -0.63 -8.51 16.88
N ALA A 106 -1.68 -7.96 17.49
CA ALA A 106 -2.75 -7.28 16.78
C ALA A 106 -2.23 -6.09 15.94
N ARG A 107 -1.36 -5.23 16.52
CA ARG A 107 -0.76 -4.12 15.80
C ARG A 107 0.10 -4.59 14.62
N GLN A 108 0.89 -5.65 14.82
CA GLN A 108 1.72 -6.21 13.77
C GLN A 108 0.87 -6.82 12.64
N ASP A 109 -0.17 -7.58 12.98
CA ASP A 109 -1.06 -8.21 12.00
C ASP A 109 -1.79 -7.16 11.15
N LEU A 110 -2.36 -6.12 11.80
CA LEU A 110 -3.02 -5.02 11.09
C LEU A 110 -2.06 -4.29 10.16
N GLY A 111 -0.84 -3.98 10.62
CA GLY A 111 0.18 -3.32 9.81
C GLY A 111 0.62 -4.17 8.61
N LEU A 112 0.80 -5.48 8.80
CA LEU A 112 1.14 -6.41 7.72
C LEU A 112 0.00 -6.56 6.70
N LYS A 113 -1.26 -6.60 7.16
CA LYS A 113 -2.42 -6.64 6.26
C LYS A 113 -2.53 -5.37 5.42
N GLU A 114 -2.35 -4.21 6.04
CA GLU A 114 -2.34 -2.93 5.33
C GLU A 114 -1.24 -2.89 4.28
N GLN A 115 -0.01 -3.20 4.66
CA GLN A 115 1.15 -3.19 3.76
C GLN A 115 0.95 -4.14 2.58
N LYS A 116 0.53 -5.38 2.84
CA LYS A 116 0.30 -6.37 1.78
C LYS A 116 -0.84 -5.96 0.86
N GLY A 117 -1.97 -5.55 1.44
CA GLY A 117 -3.12 -5.15 0.65
C GLY A 117 -2.84 -3.93 -0.24
N LEU A 118 -2.17 -2.90 0.31
CA LEU A 118 -1.76 -1.73 -0.49
C LEU A 118 -0.74 -2.10 -1.58
N ALA A 119 0.18 -3.02 -1.31
CA ALA A 119 1.14 -3.47 -2.31
C ALA A 119 0.45 -4.19 -3.49
N GLU A 120 -0.53 -5.03 -3.22
CA GLU A 120 -1.32 -5.73 -4.25
C GLU A 120 -2.15 -4.74 -5.09
N ILE A 121 -2.83 -3.80 -4.44
CA ILE A 121 -3.62 -2.76 -5.12
C ILE A 121 -2.71 -1.87 -5.98
N SER A 122 -1.57 -1.45 -5.43
CA SER A 122 -0.58 -0.65 -6.16
C SER A 122 -0.05 -1.37 -7.40
N LYS A 123 0.25 -2.67 -7.29
CA LYS A 123 0.67 -3.49 -8.42
C LYS A 123 -0.41 -3.58 -9.50
N LYS A 124 -1.67 -3.75 -9.12
CA LYS A 124 -2.81 -3.74 -10.04
C LYS A 124 -2.94 -2.40 -10.75
N LEU A 125 -2.80 -1.30 -10.01
CA LEU A 125 -2.85 0.05 -10.58
C LEU A 125 -1.68 0.30 -11.55
N GLN A 126 -0.44 -0.10 -11.18
CA GLN A 126 0.71 0.01 -12.06
C GLN A 126 0.49 -0.70 -13.39
N ALA A 127 0.01 -1.95 -13.36
CA ALA A 127 -0.29 -2.70 -14.57
C ALA A 127 -1.35 -2.01 -15.43
N LYS A 128 -2.35 -1.37 -14.83
CA LYS A 128 -3.37 -0.63 -15.55
C LYS A 128 -2.85 0.67 -16.15
N ILE A 129 -1.96 1.38 -15.45
CA ILE A 129 -1.28 2.57 -15.98
C ILE A 129 -0.41 2.19 -17.21
N GLU A 130 0.33 1.09 -17.12
CA GLU A 130 1.14 0.57 -18.23
C GLU A 130 0.29 0.22 -19.45
N GLU A 131 -0.85 -0.45 -19.25
CA GLU A 131 -1.80 -0.78 -20.30
C GLU A 131 -2.31 0.49 -21.04
N VAL A 132 -2.77 1.49 -20.26
CA VAL A 132 -3.28 2.76 -20.80
C VAL A 132 -2.18 3.54 -21.50
N ALA A 133 -0.98 3.62 -20.92
CA ALA A 133 0.16 4.30 -21.49
C ALA A 133 0.58 3.68 -22.84
N THR A 134 0.69 2.36 -22.88
CA THR A 134 1.04 1.60 -24.08
C THR A 134 0.01 1.81 -25.19
N ALA A 135 -1.29 1.72 -24.84
CA ALA A 135 -2.38 1.93 -25.80
C ALA A 135 -2.37 3.34 -26.42
N GLN A 136 -1.90 4.35 -25.67
CA GLN A 136 -1.79 5.74 -26.13
C GLN A 136 -0.40 6.09 -26.69
N GLY A 137 0.53 5.12 -26.72
CA GLY A 137 1.87 5.27 -27.30
C GLY A 137 2.79 6.14 -26.46
N PHE A 138 2.69 6.12 -25.14
CA PHE A 138 3.62 6.76 -24.22
C PHE A 138 4.71 5.78 -23.79
N ASP A 139 5.97 6.25 -23.82
CA ASP A 139 7.13 5.47 -23.39
C ASP A 139 7.37 5.55 -21.87
N TYR A 140 6.97 6.67 -21.25
CA TYR A 140 7.13 6.93 -19.82
C TYR A 140 5.90 7.59 -19.23
N VAL A 141 5.56 7.15 -18.00
CA VAL A 141 4.53 7.80 -17.16
C VAL A 141 5.19 8.20 -15.85
N LEU A 142 5.12 9.49 -15.53
CA LEU A 142 5.70 10.06 -14.33
C LEU A 142 4.61 10.29 -13.27
N GLU A 143 4.99 10.19 -12.00
CA GLU A 143 4.10 10.57 -10.90
C GLU A 143 3.85 12.07 -10.90
N ALA A 144 2.60 12.47 -10.98
CA ALA A 144 2.20 13.88 -11.08
C ALA A 144 2.63 14.72 -9.88
N SER A 145 2.66 14.14 -8.67
CA SER A 145 3.04 14.84 -7.45
C SER A 145 4.52 15.23 -7.38
N SER A 146 5.39 14.52 -8.12
CA SER A 146 6.82 14.80 -8.20
C SER A 146 7.19 15.86 -9.25
N LEU A 147 6.23 16.33 -10.05
CA LEU A 147 6.46 17.28 -11.13
C LEU A 147 6.16 18.71 -10.69
N VAL A 148 7.16 19.60 -10.83
CA VAL A 148 7.00 21.05 -10.61
C VAL A 148 6.14 21.70 -11.72
N VAL A 149 6.27 21.21 -12.96
CA VAL A 149 5.51 21.67 -14.12
C VAL A 149 4.88 20.47 -14.83
N LYS A 150 3.57 20.51 -15.06
CA LYS A 150 2.75 19.41 -15.61
C LYS A 150 2.12 19.81 -16.95
N LYS A 151 2.92 20.10 -17.96
CA LYS A 151 2.43 20.46 -19.31
C LYS A 151 2.16 19.25 -20.23
N GLY A 152 2.59 18.04 -19.83
CA GLY A 152 2.38 16.82 -20.59
C GLY A 152 0.95 16.28 -20.51
N LYS A 153 0.68 15.19 -21.22
CA LYS A 153 -0.62 14.50 -21.14
C LYS A 153 -0.83 13.93 -19.73
N ASP A 154 -1.96 14.25 -19.13
CA ASP A 154 -2.43 13.64 -17.88
C ASP A 154 -3.28 12.40 -18.19
N LEU A 155 -2.87 11.25 -17.67
CA LEU A 155 -3.56 9.98 -17.85
C LEU A 155 -4.49 9.63 -16.68
N THR A 156 -4.59 10.47 -15.65
CA THR A 156 -5.35 10.17 -14.44
C THR A 156 -6.81 9.81 -14.74
N ALA A 157 -7.49 10.60 -15.57
CA ALA A 157 -8.88 10.34 -15.97
C ALA A 157 -9.01 9.08 -16.84
N ASP A 158 -8.06 8.87 -17.77
CA ASP A 158 -8.06 7.72 -18.67
C ASP A 158 -7.87 6.41 -17.89
N VAL A 159 -6.96 6.41 -16.89
CA VAL A 159 -6.72 5.27 -15.99
C VAL A 159 -7.95 5.00 -15.12
N LYS A 160 -8.55 6.04 -14.54
CA LYS A 160 -9.80 5.89 -13.77
C LYS A 160 -10.90 5.26 -14.62
N SER A 161 -11.14 5.78 -15.79
CA SER A 161 -12.14 5.24 -16.73
C SER A 161 -11.86 3.78 -17.08
N SER A 162 -10.61 3.41 -17.30
CA SER A 162 -10.22 2.03 -17.61
C SER A 162 -10.36 1.07 -16.41
N LEU A 163 -10.40 1.60 -15.18
CA LEU A 163 -10.71 0.86 -13.94
C LEU A 163 -12.21 0.83 -13.61
N GLY A 164 -13.04 1.54 -14.37
CA GLY A 164 -14.47 1.65 -14.11
C GLY A 164 -14.84 2.59 -12.95
N LEU A 165 -14.00 3.62 -12.71
CA LEU A 165 -14.12 4.62 -11.63
C LEU A 165 -14.73 5.93 -12.15
#